data_bac660f07f1f7dc7f94d6fdf9d8bf6b3
#
_entry.id   bac660f07f1f7dc7f94d6fdf9d8bf6b3
#
_cell.length_a   1.000
_cell.length_b   1.000
_cell.length_c   1.000
_cell.angle_alpha   90.00
_cell.angle_beta   90.00
_cell.angle_gamma   90.00
#
_symmetry.space_group_name_H-M   'P 1'
#
loop_
_entity.id
_entity.type
_entity.pdbx_description
1 polymer ?
#
loop_
_entity_poly.entity_id
_entity_poly.type
_entity_poly.pdbx_seq_one_letter_code
_entity_poly.pdbx_strand_id
1 'polypeptide(L)'
;MPPQDYRLWKSELLAGRADADLPVRVADALGRIHAATLNDQTAAAEFPTDHLIDALRLDPYLRHTADRHPHLRDRILAVLKTTASSKLALVHGDVSPKNILVNIHSGQPVLLDAECAWYGDPAFDAAFCLNHLVLKSIHLPAIGDRLLDQARRFFNEWISHFPPGHRFGLESRTAALLPCLMLARIDGKSPVEYLDENARDLVRQISIPLIETPRTSLALVFDAVHPA
;
A
#
# COMPACT_ATOMS: atom_id res chain seq x y z
N MET A 1 14.50 -10.02 20.36
CA MET A 1 14.93 -10.68 19.09
C MET A 1 16.37 -10.25 18.82
N PRO A 2 17.31 -11.18 18.58
CA PRO A 2 18.69 -10.83 18.26
C PRO A 2 18.75 -10.09 16.91
N PRO A 3 19.34 -8.89 16.85
CA PRO A 3 19.33 -8.06 15.61
C PRO A 3 19.96 -8.75 14.41
N GLN A 4 20.95 -9.63 14.63
CA GLN A 4 21.64 -10.37 13.56
C GLN A 4 20.76 -11.39 12.83
N ASP A 5 19.64 -11.80 13.41
CA ASP A 5 18.72 -12.77 12.84
C ASP A 5 17.67 -12.14 11.91
N TYR A 6 17.73 -10.82 11.72
CA TYR A 6 16.73 -10.10 10.94
C TYR A 6 17.38 -9.17 9.93
N ARG A 7 16.72 -9.02 8.77
CA ARG A 7 17.02 -8.03 7.74
C ARG A 7 15.86 -7.11 7.53
N LEU A 8 16.14 -5.83 7.25
CA LEU A 8 15.11 -4.87 6.90
C LEU A 8 14.74 -5.00 5.42
N TRP A 9 13.47 -5.23 5.12
CA TRP A 9 13.00 -5.41 3.74
C TRP A 9 13.34 -4.20 2.83
N LYS A 10 13.21 -2.96 3.34
CA LYS A 10 13.63 -1.76 2.59
C LYS A 10 15.06 -1.87 2.08
N SER A 11 15.99 -2.28 2.93
CA SER A 11 17.40 -2.40 2.57
C SER A 11 17.65 -3.48 1.52
N GLU A 12 16.95 -4.62 1.62
CA GLU A 12 17.04 -5.69 0.63
C GLU A 12 16.54 -5.21 -0.75
N LEU A 13 15.39 -4.55 -0.80
CA LEU A 13 14.82 -4.03 -2.05
C LEU A 13 15.73 -2.98 -2.70
N LEU A 14 16.25 -2.02 -1.93
CA LEU A 14 17.13 -0.97 -2.48
C LEU A 14 18.49 -1.53 -2.95
N ALA A 15 18.92 -2.66 -2.40
CA ALA A 15 20.11 -3.39 -2.87
C ALA A 15 19.81 -4.32 -4.08
N GLY A 16 18.61 -4.24 -4.67
CA GLY A 16 18.22 -5.09 -5.80
C GLY A 16 17.94 -6.55 -5.42
N ARG A 17 17.93 -6.88 -4.12
CA ARG A 17 17.64 -8.23 -3.63
C ARG A 17 16.15 -8.38 -3.39
N ALA A 18 15.44 -8.83 -4.40
CA ALA A 18 14.01 -9.06 -4.35
C ALA A 18 13.75 -10.57 -4.12
N ASP A 19 13.57 -10.97 -2.86
CA ASP A 19 13.07 -12.32 -2.53
C ASP A 19 11.68 -12.51 -3.12
N ALA A 20 11.52 -13.51 -3.99
CA ALA A 20 10.30 -13.73 -4.75
C ALA A 20 9.07 -14.05 -3.88
N ASP A 21 9.28 -14.66 -2.72
CA ASP A 21 8.20 -15.16 -1.86
C ASP A 21 7.91 -14.27 -0.65
N LEU A 22 8.82 -13.33 -0.33
CA LEU A 22 8.61 -12.44 0.81
C LEU A 22 7.33 -11.59 0.69
N PRO A 23 7.01 -10.95 -0.45
CA PRO A 23 5.74 -10.23 -0.58
C PRO A 23 4.52 -11.12 -0.35
N VAL A 24 4.55 -12.37 -0.78
CA VAL A 24 3.47 -13.34 -0.54
C VAL A 24 3.34 -13.66 0.97
N ARG A 25 4.46 -13.87 1.66
CA ARG A 25 4.45 -14.10 3.12
C ARG A 25 3.97 -12.86 3.90
N VAL A 26 4.30 -11.66 3.44
CA VAL A 26 3.77 -10.41 4.03
C VAL A 26 2.27 -10.31 3.79
N ALA A 27 1.81 -10.64 2.58
CA ALA A 27 0.40 -10.65 2.22
C ALA A 27 -0.41 -11.68 3.02
N ASP A 28 0.14 -12.89 3.23
CA ASP A 28 -0.47 -13.92 4.09
C ASP A 28 -0.63 -13.41 5.53
N ALA A 29 0.46 -12.90 6.12
CA ALA A 29 0.42 -12.39 7.49
C ALA A 29 -0.63 -11.27 7.67
N LEU A 30 -0.67 -10.33 6.72
CA LEU A 30 -1.61 -9.22 6.72
C LEU A 30 -3.05 -9.69 6.47
N GLY A 31 -3.25 -10.55 5.48
CA GLY A 31 -4.56 -11.08 5.11
C GLY A 31 -5.19 -11.88 6.25
N ARG A 32 -4.40 -12.63 7.01
CA ARG A 32 -4.86 -13.37 8.20
C ARG A 32 -5.33 -12.41 9.30
N ILE A 33 -4.62 -11.30 9.55
CA ILE A 33 -5.03 -10.29 10.53
C ILE A 33 -6.36 -9.67 10.10
N HIS A 34 -6.45 -9.23 8.85
CA HIS A 34 -7.66 -8.61 8.32
C HIS A 34 -8.86 -9.57 8.31
N ALA A 35 -8.66 -10.82 7.88
CA ALA A 35 -9.74 -11.82 7.85
C ALA A 35 -10.22 -12.20 9.26
N ALA A 36 -9.30 -12.32 10.23
CA ALA A 36 -9.65 -12.65 11.60
C ALA A 36 -10.41 -11.53 12.33
N THR A 37 -10.26 -10.29 11.89
CA THR A 37 -10.91 -9.11 12.49
C THR A 37 -12.03 -8.53 11.61
N LEU A 38 -12.39 -9.22 10.52
CA LEU A 38 -13.42 -8.78 9.58
C LEU A 38 -14.78 -8.69 10.26
N ASN A 39 -15.39 -7.51 10.30
CA ASN A 39 -16.67 -7.20 10.96
C ASN A 39 -16.69 -7.50 12.47
N ASP A 40 -15.51 -7.52 13.13
CA ASP A 40 -15.39 -7.77 14.57
C ASP A 40 -15.62 -6.47 15.36
N GLN A 41 -16.73 -6.43 16.12
CA GLN A 41 -17.09 -5.28 16.94
C GLN A 41 -16.18 -5.13 18.16
N THR A 42 -15.53 -6.18 18.62
CA THR A 42 -14.55 -6.13 19.72
C THR A 42 -13.30 -5.41 19.23
N ALA A 43 -12.76 -5.81 18.11
CA ALA A 43 -11.62 -5.11 17.49
C ALA A 43 -11.98 -3.64 17.18
N ALA A 44 -13.20 -3.36 16.71
CA ALA A 44 -13.65 -1.99 16.47
C ALA A 44 -13.68 -1.13 17.73
N ALA A 45 -14.09 -1.71 18.86
CA ALA A 45 -14.12 -1.01 20.15
C ALA A 45 -12.73 -0.78 20.76
N GLU A 46 -11.78 -1.69 20.50
CA GLU A 46 -10.40 -1.59 21.01
C GLU A 46 -9.52 -0.61 20.21
N PHE A 47 -9.86 -0.35 18.94
CA PHE A 47 -9.08 0.51 18.05
C PHE A 47 -9.87 1.72 17.50
N PRO A 48 -10.42 2.61 18.38
CA PRO A 48 -11.13 3.84 17.99
C PRO A 48 -10.12 4.96 17.66
N THR A 49 -9.12 4.66 16.85
CA THR A 49 -7.92 5.48 16.59
C THR A 49 -7.99 6.23 15.27
N ASP A 50 -9.19 6.55 14.80
CA ASP A 50 -9.43 7.29 13.56
C ASP A 50 -8.63 8.60 13.46
N HIS A 51 -8.45 9.29 14.57
CA HIS A 51 -7.69 10.53 14.62
C HIS A 51 -6.18 10.32 14.32
N LEU A 52 -5.61 9.15 14.66
CA LEU A 52 -4.21 8.85 14.37
C LEU A 52 -4.00 8.56 12.89
N ILE A 53 -4.80 7.69 12.28
CA ILE A 53 -4.69 7.41 10.84
C ILE A 53 -4.98 8.67 10.03
N ASP A 54 -5.95 9.49 10.45
CA ASP A 54 -6.25 10.75 9.78
C ASP A 54 -5.04 11.70 9.81
N ALA A 55 -4.50 11.98 10.99
CA ALA A 55 -3.38 12.92 11.16
C ALA A 55 -2.06 12.43 10.54
N LEU A 56 -1.79 11.11 10.61
CA LEU A 56 -0.51 10.55 10.22
C LEU A 56 -0.47 9.99 8.79
N ARG A 57 -1.65 9.72 8.20
CA ARG A 57 -1.73 9.12 6.84
C ARG A 57 -2.69 9.86 5.92
N LEU A 58 -3.96 10.01 6.26
CA LEU A 58 -4.92 10.56 5.32
C LEU A 58 -4.66 12.04 5.01
N ASP A 59 -4.36 12.85 6.04
CA ASP A 59 -4.02 14.26 5.84
C ASP A 59 -2.73 14.47 5.05
N PRO A 60 -1.56 13.94 5.49
CA PRO A 60 -0.29 14.21 4.80
C PRO A 60 -0.19 13.58 3.41
N TYR A 61 -0.91 12.49 3.15
CA TYR A 61 -0.88 11.82 1.86
C TYR A 61 -1.97 12.31 0.92
N LEU A 62 -3.24 12.30 1.35
CA LEU A 62 -4.35 12.54 0.43
C LEU A 62 -4.80 14.00 0.42
N ARG A 63 -5.08 14.64 1.58
CA ARG A 63 -5.51 16.05 1.59
C ARG A 63 -4.44 16.96 1.05
N HIS A 64 -3.20 16.80 1.51
CA HIS A 64 -2.10 17.63 1.02
C HIS A 64 -1.87 17.49 -0.48
N THR A 65 -1.96 16.26 -1.02
CA THR A 65 -1.84 16.03 -2.46
C THR A 65 -3.02 16.65 -3.23
N ALA A 66 -4.24 16.54 -2.69
CA ALA A 66 -5.42 17.18 -3.27
C ALA A 66 -5.27 18.72 -3.35
N ASP A 67 -4.65 19.34 -2.34
CA ASP A 67 -4.39 20.79 -2.34
C ASP A 67 -3.33 21.19 -3.39
N ARG A 68 -2.37 20.33 -3.65
CA ARG A 68 -1.33 20.55 -4.68
C ARG A 68 -1.81 20.27 -6.10
N HIS A 69 -2.87 19.50 -6.26
CA HIS A 69 -3.47 19.14 -7.54
C HIS A 69 -4.96 19.53 -7.60
N PRO A 70 -5.28 20.83 -7.75
CA PRO A 70 -6.67 21.32 -7.70
C PRO A 70 -7.61 20.64 -8.70
N HIS A 71 -7.11 20.26 -9.89
CA HIS A 71 -7.88 19.55 -10.92
C HIS A 71 -8.24 18.09 -10.53
N LEU A 72 -7.52 17.49 -9.59
CA LEU A 72 -7.77 16.14 -9.05
C LEU A 72 -8.45 16.15 -7.69
N ARG A 73 -8.61 17.34 -7.07
CA ARG A 73 -9.01 17.52 -5.68
C ARG A 73 -10.23 16.69 -5.31
N ASP A 74 -11.32 16.85 -6.03
CA ASP A 74 -12.59 16.19 -5.70
C ASP A 74 -12.47 14.66 -5.77
N ARG A 75 -11.68 14.15 -6.70
CA ARG A 75 -11.46 12.71 -6.86
C ARG A 75 -10.62 12.13 -5.73
N ILE A 76 -9.51 12.80 -5.38
CA ILE A 76 -8.66 12.38 -4.26
C ILE A 76 -9.44 12.45 -2.95
N LEU A 77 -10.23 13.50 -2.72
CA LEU A 77 -11.06 13.63 -1.52
C LEU A 77 -12.20 12.60 -1.47
N ALA A 78 -12.73 12.17 -2.61
CA ALA A 78 -13.70 11.07 -2.66
C ALA A 78 -13.06 9.73 -2.24
N VAL A 79 -11.83 9.44 -2.70
CA VAL A 79 -11.06 8.26 -2.27
C VAL A 79 -10.77 8.33 -0.77
N LEU A 80 -10.31 9.48 -0.27
CA LEU A 80 -10.08 9.70 1.17
C LEU A 80 -11.35 9.42 1.98
N LYS A 81 -12.49 9.99 1.57
CA LYS A 81 -13.78 9.81 2.25
C LYS A 81 -14.16 8.33 2.30
N THR A 82 -14.03 7.61 1.19
CA THR A 82 -14.32 6.17 1.12
C THR A 82 -13.42 5.39 2.08
N THR A 83 -12.11 5.64 2.07
CA THR A 83 -11.15 5.01 2.97
C THR A 83 -11.48 5.30 4.43
N ALA A 84 -11.71 6.56 4.80
CA ALA A 84 -11.99 6.97 6.18
C ALA A 84 -13.32 6.38 6.72
N SER A 85 -14.34 6.24 5.85
CA SER A 85 -15.66 5.75 6.25
C SER A 85 -15.79 4.23 6.24
N SER A 86 -14.89 3.50 5.59
CA SER A 86 -14.92 2.03 5.55
C SER A 86 -14.39 1.45 6.86
N LYS A 87 -15.22 0.71 7.59
CA LYS A 87 -14.91 0.11 8.90
C LYS A 87 -15.11 -1.40 8.81
N LEU A 88 -14.07 -2.12 8.41
CA LEU A 88 -14.18 -3.54 8.07
C LEU A 88 -13.28 -4.45 8.89
N ALA A 89 -12.03 -4.05 9.17
CA ALA A 89 -11.07 -4.89 9.85
C ALA A 89 -10.03 -4.06 10.60
N LEU A 90 -9.21 -4.70 11.42
CA LEU A 90 -8.03 -4.09 12.04
C LEU A 90 -6.97 -3.85 10.98
N VAL A 91 -6.61 -2.61 10.75
CA VAL A 91 -5.63 -2.12 9.77
C VAL A 91 -4.36 -1.67 10.49
N HIS A 92 -3.20 -2.01 9.97
CA HIS A 92 -1.91 -1.61 10.53
C HIS A 92 -1.61 -0.10 10.30
N GLY A 93 -1.95 0.42 9.12
CA GLY A 93 -1.81 1.83 8.76
C GLY A 93 -0.41 2.27 8.29
N ASP A 94 0.63 1.41 8.36
CA ASP A 94 1.97 1.69 7.80
C ASP A 94 2.68 0.41 7.34
N VAL A 95 2.02 -0.39 6.51
CA VAL A 95 2.63 -1.60 5.93
C VAL A 95 3.60 -1.19 4.83
N SER A 96 4.80 -0.83 5.24
CA SER A 96 5.87 -0.39 4.32
C SER A 96 7.14 -1.21 4.53
N PRO A 97 8.00 -1.36 3.52
CA PRO A 97 9.24 -2.13 3.66
C PRO A 97 10.20 -1.63 4.75
N LYS A 98 10.08 -0.38 5.21
CA LYS A 98 10.85 0.15 6.35
C LYS A 98 10.39 -0.43 7.69
N ASN A 99 9.14 -0.92 7.77
CA ASN A 99 8.51 -1.45 8.97
C ASN A 99 8.36 -2.98 8.92
N ILE A 100 9.09 -3.65 8.01
CA ILE A 100 9.05 -5.10 7.87
C ILE A 100 10.45 -5.66 8.04
N LEU A 101 10.64 -6.41 9.11
CA LEU A 101 11.82 -7.24 9.31
C LEU A 101 11.56 -8.63 8.74
N VAL A 102 12.62 -9.25 8.25
CA VAL A 102 12.61 -10.62 7.72
C VAL A 102 13.56 -11.48 8.55
N ASN A 103 13.06 -12.53 9.15
CA ASN A 103 13.90 -13.48 9.83
C ASN A 103 14.75 -14.25 8.81
N ILE A 104 16.07 -14.22 8.94
CA ILE A 104 17.00 -14.81 7.95
C ILE A 104 16.97 -16.33 7.90
N HIS A 105 16.49 -17.01 8.96
CA HIS A 105 16.44 -18.47 9.05
C HIS A 105 15.12 -19.02 8.53
N SER A 106 13.98 -18.38 8.89
CA SER A 106 12.65 -18.85 8.50
C SER A 106 12.06 -18.12 7.30
N GLY A 107 12.62 -16.96 6.93
CA GLY A 107 12.04 -16.09 5.90
C GLY A 107 10.73 -15.38 6.32
N GLN A 108 10.29 -15.58 7.58
CA GLN A 108 9.03 -15.01 8.05
C GLN A 108 9.14 -13.50 8.28
N PRO A 109 8.13 -12.73 7.85
CA PRO A 109 8.07 -11.30 8.12
C PRO A 109 7.65 -11.02 9.57
N VAL A 110 8.13 -9.90 10.09
CA VAL A 110 7.66 -9.29 11.34
C VAL A 110 7.25 -7.86 11.02
N LEU A 111 5.97 -7.56 11.23
CA LEU A 111 5.43 -6.21 11.07
C LEU A 111 5.76 -5.39 12.31
N LEU A 112 6.29 -4.18 12.12
CA LEU A 112 6.71 -3.25 13.15
C LEU A 112 5.93 -1.94 13.02
N ASP A 113 5.89 -1.18 14.11
CA ASP A 113 5.43 0.22 14.12
C ASP A 113 3.94 0.37 13.76
N ALA A 114 3.10 -0.32 14.53
CA ALA A 114 1.64 -0.27 14.38
C ALA A 114 1.00 0.96 15.09
N GLU A 115 1.71 2.09 15.20
CA GLU A 115 1.22 3.31 15.87
C GLU A 115 -0.04 3.90 15.22
N CYS A 116 -0.25 3.61 13.93
CA CYS A 116 -1.42 4.03 13.16
C CYS A 116 -2.51 2.97 13.09
N ALA A 117 -2.39 1.89 13.88
CA ALA A 117 -3.39 0.83 13.84
C ALA A 117 -4.78 1.37 14.18
N TRP A 118 -5.77 1.00 13.38
CA TRP A 118 -7.15 1.45 13.49
C TRP A 118 -8.12 0.42 12.94
N TYR A 119 -9.37 0.48 13.37
CA TYR A 119 -10.41 -0.33 12.76
C TYR A 119 -10.96 0.40 11.52
N GLY A 120 -10.57 -0.08 10.32
CA GLY A 120 -10.74 0.68 9.09
C GLY A 120 -10.88 -0.15 7.82
N ASP A 121 -10.44 0.43 6.71
CA ASP A 121 -10.46 -0.21 5.40
C ASP A 121 -9.16 -1.00 5.15
N PRO A 122 -9.21 -2.34 5.11
CA PRO A 122 -8.02 -3.16 4.84
C PRO A 122 -7.42 -2.92 3.45
N ALA A 123 -8.17 -2.33 2.51
CA ALA A 123 -7.63 -1.89 1.22
C ALA A 123 -6.52 -0.84 1.37
N PHE A 124 -6.49 -0.08 2.49
CA PHE A 124 -5.43 0.88 2.78
C PHE A 124 -4.06 0.20 2.92
N ASP A 125 -3.95 -0.83 3.75
CA ASP A 125 -2.69 -1.54 3.95
C ASP A 125 -2.19 -2.20 2.67
N ALA A 126 -3.10 -2.81 1.90
CA ALA A 126 -2.75 -3.41 0.62
C ALA A 126 -2.22 -2.35 -0.36
N ALA A 127 -2.94 -1.24 -0.56
CA ALA A 127 -2.51 -0.15 -1.44
C ALA A 127 -1.20 0.49 -0.96
N PHE A 128 -1.02 0.62 0.36
CA PHE A 128 0.18 1.22 0.94
C PHE A 128 1.42 0.35 0.70
N CYS A 129 1.32 -0.97 0.86
CA CYS A 129 2.41 -1.90 0.55
C CYS A 129 2.70 -1.94 -0.96
N LEU A 130 1.66 -2.07 -1.79
CA LEU A 130 1.76 -2.08 -3.25
C LEU A 130 2.41 -0.81 -3.79
N ASN A 131 2.06 0.36 -3.27
CA ASN A 131 2.68 1.63 -3.64
C ASN A 131 4.22 1.57 -3.50
N HIS A 132 4.73 0.97 -2.43
CA HIS A 132 6.17 0.82 -2.23
C HIS A 132 6.84 -0.13 -3.23
N LEU A 133 6.16 -1.20 -3.66
CA LEU A 133 6.69 -2.12 -4.67
C LEU A 133 6.67 -1.46 -6.05
N VAL A 134 5.58 -0.79 -6.41
CA VAL A 134 5.44 -0.07 -7.68
C VAL A 134 6.46 1.06 -7.81
N LEU A 135 6.62 1.91 -6.81
CA LEU A 135 7.63 2.98 -6.88
C LEU A 135 9.05 2.43 -6.99
N LYS A 136 9.33 1.27 -6.38
CA LYS A 136 10.63 0.62 -6.54
C LYS A 136 10.81 -0.06 -7.89
N SER A 137 9.75 -0.52 -8.56
CA SER A 137 9.86 -1.03 -9.92
C SER A 137 10.29 0.08 -10.90
N ILE A 138 9.82 1.30 -10.68
CA ILE A 138 10.23 2.48 -11.45
C ILE A 138 11.68 2.89 -11.11
N HIS A 139 12.05 2.83 -9.82
CA HIS A 139 13.40 3.18 -9.36
C HIS A 139 14.48 2.21 -9.82
N LEU A 140 14.14 0.92 -9.94
CA LEU A 140 15.07 -0.18 -10.24
C LEU A 140 14.64 -0.89 -11.53
N PRO A 141 14.73 -0.25 -12.70
CA PRO A 141 14.19 -0.79 -13.95
C PRO A 141 14.80 -2.17 -14.32
N ALA A 142 16.04 -2.46 -13.94
CA ALA A 142 16.67 -3.76 -14.17
C ALA A 142 15.94 -4.94 -13.51
N ILE A 143 15.14 -4.68 -12.47
CA ILE A 143 14.30 -5.69 -11.78
C ILE A 143 12.83 -5.25 -11.69
N GLY A 144 12.45 -4.24 -12.47
CA GLY A 144 11.13 -3.61 -12.43
C GLY A 144 10.00 -4.62 -12.65
N ASP A 145 10.08 -5.44 -13.71
CA ASP A 145 9.11 -6.49 -14.02
C ASP A 145 8.95 -7.49 -12.86
N ARG A 146 10.06 -7.88 -12.24
CA ARG A 146 10.05 -8.78 -11.10
C ARG A 146 9.33 -8.16 -9.89
N LEU A 147 9.53 -6.86 -9.64
CA LEU A 147 8.85 -6.15 -8.54
C LEU A 147 7.35 -5.98 -8.83
N LEU A 148 6.96 -5.77 -10.07
CA LEU A 148 5.54 -5.73 -10.47
C LEU A 148 4.88 -7.11 -10.39
N ASP A 149 5.57 -8.19 -10.78
CA ASP A 149 5.09 -9.56 -10.56
C ASP A 149 4.91 -9.84 -9.06
N GLN A 150 5.85 -9.43 -8.22
CA GLN A 150 5.74 -9.53 -6.77
C GLN A 150 4.55 -8.74 -6.22
N ALA A 151 4.25 -7.56 -6.77
CA ALA A 151 3.08 -6.77 -6.39
C ALA A 151 1.77 -7.49 -6.77
N ARG A 152 1.70 -8.11 -7.95
CA ARG A 152 0.55 -8.95 -8.36
C ARG A 152 0.39 -10.16 -7.43
N ARG A 153 1.46 -10.87 -7.12
CA ARG A 153 1.44 -12.03 -6.21
C ARG A 153 1.06 -11.64 -4.79
N PHE A 154 1.56 -10.51 -4.28
CA PHE A 154 1.13 -9.94 -3.00
C PHE A 154 -0.38 -9.74 -2.97
N PHE A 155 -0.93 -9.06 -3.96
CA PHE A 155 -2.35 -8.77 -3.98
C PHE A 155 -3.21 -10.03 -4.08
N ASN A 156 -2.84 -10.98 -4.94
CA ASN A 156 -3.55 -12.24 -5.12
C ASN A 156 -3.59 -13.06 -3.83
N GLU A 157 -2.47 -13.13 -3.10
CA GLU A 157 -2.41 -13.78 -1.79
C GLU A 157 -3.30 -13.06 -0.78
N TRP A 158 -3.10 -11.75 -0.62
CA TRP A 158 -3.86 -10.96 0.35
C TRP A 158 -5.37 -11.06 0.16
N ILE A 159 -5.85 -10.89 -1.08
CA ILE A 159 -7.29 -10.92 -1.38
C ILE A 159 -7.90 -12.30 -1.21
N SER A 160 -7.10 -13.36 -1.30
CA SER A 160 -7.55 -14.74 -1.14
C SER A 160 -8.11 -15.03 0.25
N HIS A 161 -7.63 -14.31 1.28
CA HIS A 161 -8.08 -14.44 2.67
C HIS A 161 -9.51 -13.94 2.92
N PHE A 162 -10.07 -13.14 2.01
CA PHE A 162 -11.41 -12.58 2.19
C PHE A 162 -12.49 -13.45 1.54
N PRO A 163 -13.71 -13.45 2.11
CA PRO A 163 -14.88 -14.09 1.47
C PRO A 163 -15.14 -13.50 0.08
N PRO A 164 -15.61 -14.31 -0.90
CA PRO A 164 -15.83 -13.85 -2.28
C PRO A 164 -16.63 -12.54 -2.40
N GLY A 165 -17.65 -12.36 -1.55
CA GLY A 165 -18.50 -11.16 -1.56
C GLY A 165 -17.79 -9.85 -1.21
N HIS A 166 -16.61 -9.89 -0.58
CA HIS A 166 -15.82 -8.71 -0.24
C HIS A 166 -14.76 -8.36 -1.29
N ARG A 167 -14.31 -9.35 -2.07
CA ARG A 167 -13.12 -9.23 -2.94
C ARG A 167 -13.23 -8.13 -3.96
N PHE A 168 -14.33 -8.06 -4.70
CA PHE A 168 -14.52 -7.01 -5.71
C PHE A 168 -14.47 -5.61 -5.11
N GLY A 169 -15.14 -5.37 -3.98
CA GLY A 169 -15.12 -4.07 -3.30
C GLY A 169 -13.74 -3.70 -2.78
N LEU A 170 -13.00 -4.66 -2.22
CA LEU A 170 -11.63 -4.46 -1.74
C LEU A 170 -10.67 -4.15 -2.90
N GLU A 171 -10.72 -4.92 -3.99
CA GLU A 171 -9.90 -4.67 -5.18
C GLU A 171 -10.17 -3.28 -5.76
N SER A 172 -11.44 -2.93 -5.94
CA SER A 172 -11.84 -1.63 -6.49
C SER A 172 -11.32 -0.46 -5.64
N ARG A 173 -11.40 -0.55 -4.29
CA ARG A 173 -10.87 0.49 -3.41
C ARG A 173 -9.35 0.53 -3.41
N THR A 174 -8.69 -0.62 -3.44
CA THR A 174 -7.23 -0.69 -3.56
C THR A 174 -6.76 -0.07 -4.88
N ALA A 175 -7.43 -0.37 -6.00
CA ALA A 175 -7.12 0.16 -7.32
C ALA A 175 -7.32 1.69 -7.42
N ALA A 176 -8.34 2.23 -6.74
CA ALA A 176 -8.57 3.67 -6.67
C ALA A 176 -7.57 4.40 -5.76
N LEU A 177 -7.17 3.78 -4.65
CA LEU A 177 -6.27 4.39 -3.66
C LEU A 177 -4.81 4.35 -4.10
N LEU A 178 -4.36 3.29 -4.77
CA LEU A 178 -2.96 3.11 -5.15
C LEU A 178 -2.40 4.29 -5.97
N PRO A 179 -3.04 4.80 -7.03
CA PRO A 179 -2.54 5.96 -7.77
C PRO A 179 -2.47 7.23 -6.92
N CYS A 180 -3.43 7.43 -6.00
CA CYS A 180 -3.41 8.56 -5.08
C CYS A 180 -2.20 8.49 -4.13
N LEU A 181 -1.87 7.31 -3.63
CA LEU A 181 -0.68 7.09 -2.79
C LEU A 181 0.61 7.25 -3.59
N MET A 182 0.67 6.77 -4.83
CA MET A 182 1.83 6.98 -5.72
C MET A 182 2.09 8.47 -5.91
N LEU A 183 1.08 9.26 -6.25
CA LEU A 183 1.19 10.71 -6.40
C LEU A 183 1.57 11.40 -5.08
N ALA A 184 1.01 10.95 -3.96
CA ALA A 184 1.32 11.48 -2.64
C ALA A 184 2.79 11.25 -2.23
N ARG A 185 3.42 10.19 -2.73
CA ARG A 185 4.86 9.90 -2.48
C ARG A 185 5.81 10.72 -3.36
N ILE A 186 5.27 11.52 -4.28
CA ILE A 186 6.02 12.46 -5.12
C ILE A 186 5.69 13.89 -4.69
N ASP A 187 4.42 14.22 -4.53
CA ASP A 187 3.94 15.58 -4.33
C ASP A 187 3.27 15.82 -2.97
N GLY A 188 3.21 14.81 -2.10
CA GLY A 188 2.68 14.92 -0.74
C GLY A 188 3.68 15.50 0.27
N LYS A 189 3.32 15.45 1.57
CA LYS A 189 4.20 15.92 2.66
C LYS A 189 5.40 15.01 2.93
N SER A 190 5.37 13.76 2.47
CA SER A 190 6.41 12.76 2.73
C SER A 190 6.88 12.09 1.43
N PRO A 191 7.56 12.82 0.53
CA PRO A 191 8.04 12.28 -0.73
C PRO A 191 9.10 11.20 -0.50
N VAL A 192 9.25 10.29 -1.47
CA VAL A 192 10.34 9.31 -1.44
C VAL A 192 11.65 9.98 -1.84
N GLU A 193 12.72 9.62 -1.14
CA GLU A 193 14.04 10.22 -1.33
C GLU A 193 14.85 9.61 -2.48
N TYR A 194 14.47 8.40 -2.93
CA TYR A 194 15.26 7.62 -3.88
C TYR A 194 14.88 7.81 -5.36
N LEU A 195 13.79 8.52 -5.67
CA LEU A 195 13.40 8.82 -7.05
C LEU A 195 14.00 10.14 -7.51
N ASP A 196 14.67 10.11 -8.66
CA ASP A 196 15.09 11.31 -9.37
C ASP A 196 13.89 12.02 -10.06
N GLU A 197 14.11 13.17 -10.66
CA GLU A 197 13.02 13.97 -11.24
C GLU A 197 12.37 13.28 -12.45
N ASN A 198 13.13 12.55 -13.27
CA ASN A 198 12.56 11.80 -14.41
C ASN A 198 11.62 10.70 -13.93
N ALA A 199 12.02 9.96 -12.91
CA ALA A 199 11.17 8.93 -12.30
C ALA A 199 9.93 9.53 -11.61
N ARG A 200 10.06 10.72 -10.97
CA ARG A 200 8.92 11.44 -10.40
C ARG A 200 7.93 11.88 -11.47
N ASP A 201 8.42 12.39 -12.60
CA ASP A 201 7.57 12.77 -13.73
C ASP A 201 6.86 11.54 -14.33
N LEU A 202 7.53 10.41 -14.45
CA LEU A 202 6.91 9.17 -14.86
C LEU A 202 5.78 8.75 -13.90
N VAL A 203 6.01 8.85 -12.58
CA VAL A 203 4.94 8.57 -11.58
C VAL A 203 3.75 9.51 -11.77
N ARG A 204 3.95 10.81 -12.04
CA ARG A 204 2.87 11.76 -12.32
C ARG A 204 2.11 11.37 -13.59
N GLN A 205 2.83 11.04 -14.66
CA GLN A 205 2.23 10.60 -15.95
C GLN A 205 1.37 9.33 -15.81
N ILE A 206 1.75 8.42 -14.92
CA ILE A 206 0.99 7.20 -14.63
C ILE A 206 -0.20 7.51 -13.71
N SER A 207 0.05 8.21 -12.60
CA SER A 207 -0.93 8.35 -11.51
C SER A 207 -2.07 9.30 -11.87
N ILE A 208 -1.79 10.42 -12.54
CA ILE A 208 -2.80 11.44 -12.85
C ILE A 208 -3.95 10.88 -13.71
N PRO A 209 -3.70 10.22 -14.87
CA PRO A 209 -4.79 9.62 -15.66
C PRO A 209 -5.58 8.54 -14.91
N LEU A 210 -4.92 7.77 -14.03
CA LEU A 210 -5.59 6.74 -13.22
C LEU A 210 -6.49 7.36 -12.14
N ILE A 211 -6.14 8.54 -11.61
CA ILE A 211 -6.99 9.30 -10.67
C ILE A 211 -8.15 9.96 -11.42
N GLU A 212 -7.90 10.52 -12.62
CA GLU A 212 -8.94 11.11 -13.46
C GLU A 212 -9.96 10.08 -13.94
N THR A 213 -9.52 8.87 -14.26
CA THR A 213 -10.37 7.78 -14.73
C THR A 213 -10.07 6.52 -13.91
N PRO A 214 -10.67 6.40 -12.68
CA PRO A 214 -10.38 5.31 -11.77
C PRO A 214 -10.66 3.94 -12.37
N ARG A 215 -9.79 2.98 -12.09
CA ARG A 215 -9.95 1.59 -12.46
C ARG A 215 -10.54 0.80 -11.28
N THR A 216 -11.29 -0.24 -11.60
CA THR A 216 -11.87 -1.16 -10.60
C THR A 216 -11.04 -2.43 -10.42
N SER A 217 -10.07 -2.67 -11.31
CA SER A 217 -9.13 -3.78 -11.25
C SER A 217 -7.69 -3.29 -11.12
N LEU A 218 -6.94 -3.92 -10.22
CA LEU A 218 -5.52 -3.67 -10.04
C LEU A 218 -4.67 -4.12 -11.23
N ALA A 219 -5.12 -5.12 -11.99
CA ALA A 219 -4.42 -5.52 -13.22
C ALA A 219 -4.25 -4.32 -14.16
N LEU A 220 -5.32 -3.54 -14.38
CA LEU A 220 -5.29 -2.34 -15.21
C LEU A 220 -4.41 -1.21 -14.66
N VAL A 221 -4.24 -1.14 -13.34
CA VAL A 221 -3.31 -0.20 -12.71
C VAL A 221 -1.87 -0.63 -12.94
N PHE A 222 -1.55 -1.92 -12.77
CA PHE A 222 -0.21 -2.45 -13.00
C PHE A 222 0.20 -2.37 -14.48
N ASP A 223 -0.75 -2.58 -15.41
CA ASP A 223 -0.50 -2.46 -16.85
C ASP A 223 -0.18 -1.00 -17.26
N ALA A 224 -0.74 -0.02 -16.57
CA ALA A 224 -0.40 1.38 -16.78
C ALA A 224 1.02 1.75 -16.27
N VAL A 225 1.54 1.02 -15.28
CA VAL A 225 2.92 1.22 -14.77
C VAL A 225 3.96 0.70 -15.75
N HIS A 226 3.67 -0.38 -16.45
CA HIS A 226 4.56 -1.01 -17.42
C HIS A 226 3.76 -1.34 -18.67
N PRO A 227 3.55 -0.36 -19.57
CA PRO A 227 2.95 -0.64 -20.87
C PRO A 227 3.86 -1.60 -21.65
N ALA A 228 3.27 -2.73 -22.08
CA ALA A 228 3.94 -3.77 -22.84
C ALA A 228 4.56 -3.23 -24.15
#